data_a7856ad532a54a7873cd6a5c41e8b645
#
_entry.id   a7856ad532a54a7873cd6a5c41e8b645
#
_cell.length_a   1.000
_cell.length_b   1.000
_cell.length_c   1.000
_cell.angle_alpha   90.00
_cell.angle_beta   90.00
_cell.angle_gamma   90.00
#
_symmetry.space_group_name_H-M   'P 1'
#
loop_
_entity.id
_entity.type
_entity.pdbx_description
1 polymer ?
#
loop_
_entity_poly.entity_id
_entity_poly.type
_entity_poly.pdbx_seq_one_letter_code
_entity_poly.pdbx_strand_id
1 'polypeptide(L)'
;MNISQTVLFLALSGASSAAMAADAESTPPAPSVFVMKAALGGMTEVEAGKVALSKSQDPAIRDFAQRMVTDHGKANSELESLAMRKGLTPPKQLDADHKEMLDALSSKNGKDFDQAYAEHMNMDHSKAIALFESAAGSNDPDLAQFAKKTLPTLKEHKALAQKLPGQ
;
A
#
# COMPACT_ATOMS: atom_id res chain seq x y z
N MET A 1 -55.31 44.51 -41.91
CA MET A 1 -55.49 44.09 -40.51
C MET A 1 -54.33 43.22 -40.14
N ASN A 2 -53.26 43.84 -39.58
CA ASN A 2 -52.02 43.17 -39.24
C ASN A 2 -51.95 43.02 -37.72
N ILE A 3 -51.88 41.79 -37.26
CA ILE A 3 -51.69 41.49 -35.85
C ILE A 3 -50.21 41.09 -35.66
N SER A 4 -49.45 42.01 -35.10
CA SER A 4 -48.03 41.77 -34.68
C SER A 4 -48.05 40.88 -33.46
N GLN A 5 -47.40 39.73 -33.57
CA GLN A 5 -47.07 38.87 -32.43
C GLN A 5 -45.71 39.27 -31.89
N THR A 6 -45.72 39.79 -30.69
CA THR A 6 -44.48 40.10 -29.92
C THR A 6 -44.00 38.81 -29.26
N VAL A 7 -42.82 38.31 -29.67
CA VAL A 7 -42.18 37.15 -29.08
C VAL A 7 -41.34 37.65 -27.90
N LEU A 8 -41.71 37.23 -26.71
CA LEU A 8 -40.97 37.49 -25.45
C LEU A 8 -39.87 36.46 -25.30
N PHE A 9 -38.59 36.85 -25.45
CA PHE A 9 -37.45 36.01 -25.13
C PHE A 9 -37.23 35.99 -23.61
N LEU A 10 -37.51 34.85 -23.00
CA LEU A 10 -37.19 34.56 -21.61
C LEU A 10 -35.75 34.05 -21.56
N ALA A 11 -34.80 34.86 -21.09
CA ALA A 11 -33.43 34.46 -20.87
C ALA A 11 -33.34 33.58 -19.60
N LEU A 12 -33.12 32.29 -19.79
CA LEU A 12 -32.88 31.35 -18.71
C LEU A 12 -31.40 31.42 -18.32
N SER A 13 -31.10 32.13 -17.23
CA SER A 13 -29.76 32.17 -16.62
C SER A 13 -29.46 30.84 -15.99
N GLY A 14 -28.68 30.02 -16.71
CA GLY A 14 -28.14 28.76 -16.16
C GLY A 14 -27.03 29.09 -15.17
N ALA A 15 -27.32 28.96 -13.89
CA ALA A 15 -26.29 28.93 -12.83
C ALA A 15 -25.54 27.63 -12.95
N SER A 16 -24.32 27.65 -13.51
CA SER A 16 -23.37 26.55 -13.43
C SER A 16 -22.91 26.37 -11.99
N SER A 17 -23.46 25.43 -11.28
CA SER A 17 -22.91 24.93 -10.02
C SER A 17 -21.62 24.17 -10.34
N ALA A 18 -20.49 24.83 -10.23
CA ALA A 18 -19.21 24.14 -10.15
C ALA A 18 -19.21 23.32 -8.84
N ALA A 19 -19.47 22.03 -8.95
CA ALA A 19 -19.22 21.10 -7.87
C ALA A 19 -17.70 21.07 -7.65
N MET A 20 -17.24 21.75 -6.60
CA MET A 20 -15.92 21.52 -6.05
C MET A 20 -15.89 20.08 -5.56
N ALA A 21 -15.17 19.23 -6.27
CA ALA A 21 -14.73 17.95 -5.73
C ALA A 21 -13.79 18.32 -4.57
N ALA A 22 -14.30 18.25 -3.34
CA ALA A 22 -13.48 18.27 -2.16
C ALA A 22 -12.60 17.03 -2.24
N ASP A 23 -11.29 17.21 -2.38
CA ASP A 23 -10.32 16.18 -2.14
C ASP A 23 -10.64 15.61 -0.76
N ALA A 24 -11.16 14.39 -0.72
CA ALA A 24 -11.36 13.67 0.52
C ALA A 24 -9.95 13.34 1.05
N GLU A 25 -9.37 14.26 1.83
CA GLU A 25 -8.21 13.95 2.66
C GLU A 25 -8.59 12.72 3.48
N SER A 26 -8.02 11.59 3.12
CA SER A 26 -8.30 10.34 3.82
C SER A 26 -7.82 10.51 5.26
N THR A 27 -8.78 10.51 6.19
CA THR A 27 -8.48 10.60 7.63
C THR A 27 -7.43 9.56 8.00
N PRO A 28 -6.34 9.95 8.69
CA PRO A 28 -5.33 8.99 9.11
C PRO A 28 -5.94 7.83 9.89
N PRO A 29 -5.48 6.60 9.71
CA PRO A 29 -5.99 5.45 10.43
C PRO A 29 -5.73 5.58 11.93
N ALA A 30 -6.61 5.02 12.75
CA ALA A 30 -6.35 4.92 14.18
C ALA A 30 -5.01 4.20 14.43
N PRO A 31 -4.23 4.60 15.47
CA PRO A 31 -2.92 4.03 15.75
C PRO A 31 -2.87 2.50 15.75
N SER A 32 -3.85 1.85 16.39
CA SER A 32 -3.94 0.37 16.43
C SER A 32 -4.19 -0.25 15.05
N VAL A 33 -4.99 0.40 14.21
CA VAL A 33 -5.29 -0.06 12.85
C VAL A 33 -4.05 0.06 11.97
N PHE A 34 -3.32 1.18 12.06
CA PHE A 34 -2.05 1.35 11.35
C PHE A 34 -1.05 0.28 11.74
N VAL A 35 -0.79 0.12 13.05
CA VAL A 35 0.16 -0.86 13.58
C VAL A 35 -0.19 -2.28 13.12
N MET A 36 -1.48 -2.65 13.21
CA MET A 36 -1.94 -3.97 12.78
C MET A 36 -1.67 -4.21 11.28
N LYS A 37 -2.11 -3.29 10.43
CA LYS A 37 -1.95 -3.45 8.97
C LYS A 37 -0.50 -3.41 8.52
N ALA A 38 0.29 -2.49 9.07
CA ALA A 38 1.71 -2.38 8.74
C ALA A 38 2.51 -3.60 9.21
N ALA A 39 2.20 -4.17 10.38
CA ALA A 39 2.84 -5.38 10.87
C ALA A 39 2.48 -6.61 10.03
N LEU A 40 1.19 -6.80 9.68
CA LEU A 40 0.76 -7.91 8.83
C LEU A 40 1.41 -7.83 7.45
N GLY A 41 1.34 -6.66 6.79
CA GLY A 41 1.98 -6.47 5.48
C GLY A 41 3.48 -6.74 5.54
N GLY A 42 4.19 -6.11 6.47
CA GLY A 42 5.64 -6.30 6.59
C GLY A 42 6.07 -7.73 6.91
N MET A 43 5.31 -8.47 7.74
CA MET A 43 5.56 -9.90 7.97
C MET A 43 5.32 -10.71 6.70
N THR A 44 4.26 -10.42 5.97
CA THR A 44 3.93 -11.09 4.70
C THR A 44 5.05 -10.93 3.68
N GLU A 45 5.59 -9.72 3.53
CA GLU A 45 6.68 -9.43 2.60
C GLU A 45 7.99 -10.10 2.99
N VAL A 46 8.28 -10.25 4.29
CA VAL A 46 9.41 -11.04 4.77
C VAL A 46 9.24 -12.52 4.41
N GLU A 47 8.07 -13.11 4.67
CA GLU A 47 7.83 -14.54 4.37
C GLU A 47 7.78 -14.79 2.86
N ALA A 48 7.12 -13.93 2.07
CA ALA A 48 7.14 -14.02 0.61
C ALA A 48 8.57 -13.91 0.04
N GLY A 49 9.39 -13.03 0.61
CA GLY A 49 10.80 -12.91 0.25
C GLY A 49 11.59 -14.20 0.53
N LYS A 50 11.38 -14.84 1.69
CA LYS A 50 12.01 -16.13 2.01
C LYS A 50 11.58 -17.23 1.04
N VAL A 51 10.30 -17.28 0.68
CA VAL A 51 9.78 -18.21 -0.34
C VAL A 51 10.46 -17.96 -1.68
N ALA A 52 10.59 -16.69 -2.11
CA ALA A 52 11.24 -16.34 -3.37
C ALA A 52 12.73 -16.73 -3.39
N LEU A 53 13.45 -16.51 -2.29
CA LEU A 53 14.84 -16.95 -2.15
C LEU A 53 15.02 -18.47 -2.28
N SER A 54 14.01 -19.25 -1.88
CA SER A 54 14.05 -20.72 -1.97
C SER A 54 13.62 -21.26 -3.34
N LYS A 55 12.72 -20.55 -4.05
CA LYS A 55 12.05 -21.06 -5.25
C LYS A 55 12.56 -20.48 -6.55
N SER A 56 12.86 -19.18 -6.58
CA SER A 56 13.29 -18.51 -7.80
C SER A 56 14.76 -18.78 -8.11
N GLN A 57 15.04 -18.96 -9.40
CA GLN A 57 16.40 -18.98 -9.94
C GLN A 57 16.77 -17.68 -10.63
N ASP A 58 15.81 -16.77 -10.81
CA ASP A 58 16.03 -15.48 -11.44
C ASP A 58 16.82 -14.55 -10.49
N PRO A 59 17.98 -14.02 -10.91
CA PRO A 59 18.81 -13.19 -10.04
C PRO A 59 18.08 -11.90 -9.59
N ALA A 60 17.29 -11.28 -10.46
CA ALA A 60 16.59 -10.03 -10.12
C ALA A 60 15.50 -10.27 -9.05
N ILE A 61 14.76 -11.39 -9.15
CA ILE A 61 13.79 -11.82 -8.13
C ILE A 61 14.50 -12.09 -6.80
N ARG A 62 15.62 -12.80 -6.83
CA ARG A 62 16.37 -13.16 -5.61
C ARG A 62 16.96 -11.93 -4.92
N ASP A 63 17.55 -11.01 -5.69
CA ASP A 63 18.12 -9.77 -5.15
C ASP A 63 17.04 -8.88 -4.51
N PHE A 64 15.88 -8.77 -5.20
CA PHE A 64 14.74 -8.05 -4.65
C PHE A 64 14.20 -8.73 -3.38
N ALA A 65 14.02 -10.05 -3.40
CA ALA A 65 13.55 -10.82 -2.25
C ALA A 65 14.48 -10.67 -1.02
N GLN A 66 15.79 -10.62 -1.22
CA GLN A 66 16.75 -10.38 -0.14
C GLN A 66 16.54 -8.98 0.48
N ARG A 67 16.25 -7.96 -0.33
CA ARG A 67 15.89 -6.62 0.17
C ARG A 67 14.61 -6.67 0.99
N MET A 68 13.56 -7.36 0.52
CA MET A 68 12.29 -7.51 1.26
C MET A 68 12.54 -8.09 2.64
N VAL A 69 13.30 -9.19 2.73
CA VAL A 69 13.63 -9.81 4.02
C VAL A 69 14.38 -8.85 4.95
N THR A 70 15.36 -8.12 4.41
CA THR A 70 16.21 -7.24 5.21
C THR A 70 15.47 -5.98 5.67
N ASP A 71 14.87 -5.25 4.72
CA ASP A 71 14.31 -3.92 4.98
C ASP A 71 12.98 -4.01 5.76
N HIS A 72 12.10 -4.95 5.38
CA HIS A 72 10.86 -5.18 6.12
C HIS A 72 11.12 -5.83 7.49
N GLY A 73 12.12 -6.70 7.61
CA GLY A 73 12.55 -7.24 8.91
C GLY A 73 12.96 -6.14 9.89
N LYS A 74 13.74 -5.16 9.41
CA LYS A 74 14.14 -4.00 10.20
C LYS A 74 12.94 -3.10 10.53
N ALA A 75 12.11 -2.78 9.55
CA ALA A 75 10.93 -1.93 9.74
C ALA A 75 9.94 -2.56 10.73
N ASN A 76 9.73 -3.88 10.68
CA ASN A 76 8.87 -4.62 11.62
C ASN A 76 9.39 -4.52 13.05
N SER A 77 10.68 -4.66 13.27
CA SER A 77 11.29 -4.53 14.60
C SER A 77 11.16 -3.10 15.16
N GLU A 78 11.32 -2.09 14.30
CA GLU A 78 11.10 -0.68 14.69
C GLU A 78 9.63 -0.42 15.02
N LEU A 79 8.69 -0.94 14.22
CA LEU A 79 7.25 -0.82 14.44
C LEU A 79 6.82 -1.51 15.74
N GLU A 80 7.33 -2.72 16.01
CA GLU A 80 7.05 -3.45 17.25
C GLU A 80 7.51 -2.63 18.46
N SER A 81 8.72 -2.10 18.42
CA SER A 81 9.26 -1.24 19.48
C SER A 81 8.43 0.02 19.69
N LEU A 82 7.97 0.65 18.60
CA LEU A 82 7.08 1.81 18.65
C LEU A 82 5.72 1.46 19.27
N ALA A 83 5.12 0.36 18.83
CA ALA A 83 3.82 -0.11 19.33
C ALA A 83 3.88 -0.39 20.82
N MET A 84 4.92 -1.08 21.31
CA MET A 84 5.10 -1.36 22.73
C MET A 84 5.19 -0.09 23.57
N ARG A 85 5.93 0.94 23.12
CA ARG A 85 6.00 2.23 23.83
C ARG A 85 4.64 2.92 23.94
N LYS A 86 3.72 2.63 23.02
CA LYS A 86 2.37 3.19 22.97
C LYS A 86 1.32 2.29 23.64
N GLY A 87 1.72 1.19 24.25
CA GLY A 87 0.79 0.22 24.83
C GLY A 87 -0.07 -0.50 23.80
N LEU A 88 0.37 -0.53 22.53
CA LEU A 88 -0.29 -1.27 21.46
C LEU A 88 0.36 -2.65 21.29
N THR A 89 -0.46 -3.63 20.92
CA THR A 89 0.01 -5.01 20.70
C THR A 89 -0.10 -5.33 19.20
N PRO A 90 1.02 -5.31 18.45
CA PRO A 90 1.02 -5.76 17.06
C PRO A 90 0.77 -7.26 16.97
N PRO A 91 0.23 -7.76 15.85
CA PRO A 91 0.10 -9.19 15.60
C PRO A 91 1.48 -9.84 15.58
N LYS A 92 1.59 -11.04 16.15
CA LYS A 92 2.83 -11.85 16.15
C LYS A 92 2.82 -12.93 15.09
N GLN A 93 1.72 -13.11 14.40
CA GLN A 93 1.51 -14.12 13.37
C GLN A 93 0.63 -13.53 12.27
N LEU A 94 0.79 -14.06 11.08
CA LEU A 94 -0.10 -13.76 9.97
C LEU A 94 -1.50 -14.27 10.26
N ASP A 95 -2.50 -13.54 9.83
CA ASP A 95 -3.89 -13.97 9.82
C ASP A 95 -4.14 -15.01 8.71
N ALA A 96 -5.39 -15.48 8.61
CA ALA A 96 -5.76 -16.52 7.65
C ALA A 96 -5.58 -16.07 6.20
N ASP A 97 -5.98 -14.82 5.90
CA ASP A 97 -5.94 -14.29 4.54
C ASP A 97 -4.50 -14.16 4.01
N HIS A 98 -3.57 -13.66 4.85
CA HIS A 98 -2.16 -13.54 4.47
C HIS A 98 -1.48 -14.92 4.37
N LYS A 99 -1.86 -15.88 5.19
CA LYS A 99 -1.38 -17.27 5.07
C LYS A 99 -1.86 -17.92 3.78
N GLU A 100 -3.16 -17.81 3.46
CA GLU A 100 -3.72 -18.33 2.20
C GLU A 100 -3.02 -17.75 0.98
N MET A 101 -2.75 -16.44 1.00
CA MET A 101 -2.01 -15.79 -0.08
C MET A 101 -0.59 -16.35 -0.22
N LEU A 102 0.15 -16.54 0.89
CA LEU A 102 1.48 -17.14 0.86
C LEU A 102 1.47 -18.59 0.39
N ASP A 103 0.45 -19.36 0.78
CA ASP A 103 0.26 -20.74 0.33
C ASP A 103 -0.02 -20.80 -1.19
N ALA A 104 -0.88 -19.90 -1.68
CA ALA A 104 -1.16 -19.77 -3.10
C ALA A 104 0.09 -19.39 -3.91
N LEU A 105 0.91 -18.45 -3.40
CA LEU A 105 2.17 -18.08 -3.99
C LEU A 105 3.17 -19.26 -3.99
N SER A 106 3.33 -19.92 -2.85
CA SER A 106 4.28 -21.01 -2.67
C SER A 106 3.93 -22.28 -3.46
N SER A 107 2.65 -22.44 -3.86
CA SER A 107 2.22 -23.56 -4.71
C SER A 107 2.73 -23.45 -6.15
N LYS A 108 3.13 -22.25 -6.59
CA LYS A 108 3.65 -22.00 -7.93
C LYS A 108 5.14 -22.33 -8.04
N ASN A 109 5.65 -22.51 -9.29
CA ASN A 109 7.05 -22.80 -9.53
C ASN A 109 7.54 -22.13 -10.81
N GLY A 110 8.86 -21.97 -10.93
CA GLY A 110 9.50 -21.42 -12.12
C GLY A 110 8.96 -20.03 -12.49
N LYS A 111 8.70 -19.81 -13.77
CA LYS A 111 8.23 -18.51 -14.28
C LYS A 111 6.88 -18.08 -13.72
N ASP A 112 5.98 -19.03 -13.46
CA ASP A 112 4.65 -18.73 -12.89
C ASP A 112 4.79 -18.23 -11.44
N PHE A 113 5.77 -18.74 -10.70
CA PHE A 113 6.12 -18.23 -9.38
C PHE A 113 6.70 -16.81 -9.49
N ASP A 114 7.70 -16.62 -10.35
CA ASP A 114 8.39 -15.34 -10.51
C ASP A 114 7.42 -14.22 -10.90
N GLN A 115 6.52 -14.49 -11.84
CA GLN A 115 5.47 -13.55 -12.24
C GLN A 115 4.52 -13.24 -11.08
N ALA A 116 3.99 -14.25 -10.41
CA ALA A 116 3.04 -14.05 -9.31
C ALA A 116 3.69 -13.29 -8.13
N TYR A 117 4.97 -13.56 -7.84
CA TYR A 117 5.72 -12.83 -6.83
C TYR A 117 5.87 -11.35 -7.20
N ALA A 118 6.27 -11.05 -8.44
CA ALA A 118 6.44 -9.69 -8.92
C ALA A 118 5.11 -8.90 -8.89
N GLU A 119 4.01 -9.51 -9.37
CA GLU A 119 2.66 -8.91 -9.33
C GLU A 119 2.22 -8.62 -7.88
N HIS A 120 2.43 -9.60 -6.98
CA HIS A 120 2.10 -9.45 -5.56
C HIS A 120 2.89 -8.30 -4.93
N MET A 121 4.21 -8.25 -5.13
CA MET A 121 5.05 -7.18 -4.59
C MET A 121 4.64 -5.80 -5.10
N ASN A 122 4.34 -5.67 -6.40
CA ASN A 122 3.88 -4.40 -6.96
C ASN A 122 2.53 -3.94 -6.36
N MET A 123 1.58 -4.86 -6.17
CA MET A 123 0.28 -4.56 -5.59
C MET A 123 0.39 -4.19 -4.10
N ASP A 124 1.14 -4.95 -3.31
CA ASP A 124 1.23 -4.75 -1.87
C ASP A 124 2.00 -3.48 -1.52
N HIS A 125 3.07 -3.15 -2.24
CA HIS A 125 3.74 -1.86 -2.07
C HIS A 125 2.84 -0.68 -2.43
N SER A 126 1.91 -0.82 -3.39
CA SER A 126 0.92 0.23 -3.68
C SER A 126 -0.01 0.47 -2.48
N LYS A 127 -0.49 -0.61 -1.86
CA LYS A 127 -1.34 -0.53 -0.65
C LYS A 127 -0.58 -0.01 0.55
N ALA A 128 0.66 -0.47 0.74
CA ALA A 128 1.53 -0.03 1.83
C ALA A 128 1.84 1.47 1.72
N ILE A 129 2.19 1.97 0.53
CA ILE A 129 2.44 3.39 0.30
C ILE A 129 1.21 4.22 0.69
N ALA A 130 0.00 3.85 0.23
CA ALA A 130 -1.22 4.57 0.57
C ALA A 130 -1.50 4.57 2.08
N LEU A 131 -1.29 3.43 2.78
CA LEU A 131 -1.42 3.33 4.22
C LEU A 131 -0.44 4.24 4.96
N PHE A 132 0.83 4.25 4.54
CA PHE A 132 1.87 5.05 5.17
C PHE A 132 1.76 6.53 4.82
N GLU A 133 1.31 6.92 3.62
CA GLU A 133 1.00 8.30 3.27
C GLU A 133 -0.11 8.86 4.17
N SER A 134 -1.19 8.10 4.36
CA SER A 134 -2.24 8.47 5.30
C SER A 134 -1.74 8.60 6.74
N ALA A 135 -0.93 7.63 7.20
CA ALA A 135 -0.36 7.65 8.55
C ALA A 135 0.66 8.80 8.78
N ALA A 136 1.32 9.27 7.72
CA ALA A 136 2.23 10.42 7.79
C ALA A 136 1.52 11.73 8.16
N GLY A 137 0.20 11.81 7.98
CA GLY A 137 -0.69 12.88 8.45
C GLY A 137 -1.27 12.66 9.85
N SER A 138 -0.87 11.61 10.57
CA SER A 138 -1.39 11.31 11.91
C SER A 138 -1.10 12.42 12.92
N ASN A 139 -2.05 12.67 13.83
CA ASN A 139 -1.85 13.52 15.00
C ASN A 139 -0.91 12.90 16.05
N ASP A 140 -0.58 11.61 15.92
CA ASP A 140 0.43 10.95 16.72
C ASP A 140 1.82 11.19 16.09
N PRO A 141 2.70 11.99 16.72
CA PRO A 141 3.96 12.40 16.11
C PRO A 141 4.93 11.23 15.87
N ASP A 142 4.91 10.20 16.72
CA ASP A 142 5.82 9.07 16.58
C ASP A 142 5.39 8.17 15.40
N LEU A 143 4.07 7.95 15.23
CA LEU A 143 3.53 7.21 14.08
C LEU A 143 3.76 7.97 12.78
N ALA A 144 3.50 9.29 12.78
CA ALA A 144 3.76 10.14 11.63
C ALA A 144 5.25 10.13 11.24
N GLN A 145 6.15 10.17 12.22
CA GLN A 145 7.60 10.11 11.99
C GLN A 145 8.02 8.74 11.42
N PHE A 146 7.53 7.65 12.00
CA PHE A 146 7.79 6.29 11.50
C PHE A 146 7.32 6.15 10.05
N ALA A 147 6.10 6.58 9.75
CA ALA A 147 5.55 6.52 8.40
C ALA A 147 6.40 7.35 7.42
N LYS A 148 6.71 8.60 7.74
CA LYS A 148 7.55 9.48 6.90
C LYS A 148 8.95 8.91 6.66
N LYS A 149 9.55 8.27 7.67
CA LYS A 149 10.85 7.63 7.58
C LYS A 149 10.84 6.42 6.64
N THR A 150 9.76 5.63 6.66
CA THR A 150 9.65 4.36 5.91
C THR A 150 9.21 4.58 4.46
N LEU A 151 8.42 5.60 4.17
CA LEU A 151 7.87 5.87 2.84
C LEU A 151 8.89 5.90 1.69
N PRO A 152 10.07 6.52 1.81
CA PRO A 152 11.07 6.49 0.73
C PRO A 152 11.46 5.07 0.32
N THR A 153 11.69 4.19 1.30
CA THR A 153 12.04 2.79 1.06
C THR A 153 10.89 2.03 0.37
N LEU A 154 9.65 2.22 0.82
CA LEU A 154 8.48 1.59 0.16
C LEU A 154 8.33 2.05 -1.30
N LYS A 155 8.56 3.32 -1.59
CA LYS A 155 8.52 3.87 -2.96
C LYS A 155 9.66 3.31 -3.83
N GLU A 156 10.87 3.16 -3.27
CA GLU A 156 11.99 2.50 -3.94
C GLU A 156 11.66 1.04 -4.25
N HIS A 157 11.14 0.29 -3.28
CA HIS A 157 10.75 -1.10 -3.47
C HIS A 157 9.69 -1.24 -4.57
N LYS A 158 8.67 -0.39 -4.58
CA LYS A 158 7.67 -0.38 -5.65
C LYS A 158 8.30 -0.15 -7.03
N ALA A 159 9.20 0.83 -7.13
CA ALA A 159 9.87 1.13 -8.40
C ALA A 159 10.78 -0.02 -8.87
N LEU A 160 11.33 -0.80 -7.95
CA LEU A 160 12.09 -2.02 -8.26
C LEU A 160 11.15 -3.17 -8.64
N ALA A 161 10.05 -3.36 -7.90
CA ALA A 161 9.06 -4.40 -8.19
C ALA A 161 8.50 -4.29 -9.61
N GLN A 162 8.25 -3.06 -10.08
CA GLN A 162 7.80 -2.77 -11.45
C GLN A 162 8.80 -3.15 -12.55
N LYS A 163 10.04 -3.45 -12.21
CA LYS A 163 11.11 -3.85 -13.15
C LYS A 163 11.41 -5.34 -13.08
N LEU A 164 10.75 -6.07 -12.20
CA LEU A 164 10.93 -7.52 -12.07
C LEU A 164 10.39 -8.25 -13.30
N PRO A 165 10.96 -9.42 -13.65
CA PRO A 165 10.45 -10.25 -14.71
C PRO A 165 8.97 -10.60 -14.53
N GLY A 166 8.20 -10.52 -15.61
CA GLY A 166 6.76 -10.83 -15.59
C GLY A 166 5.81 -9.67 -15.33
N GLN A 167 6.36 -8.43 -15.17
CA GLN A 167 5.53 -7.20 -15.05
C GLN A 167 5.13 -6.66 -16.44
#